data_f1d3965f43a1af0590c5a30ca9714498
#
_entry.id   f1d3965f43a1af0590c5a30ca9714498
#
_cell.length_a   1.000
_cell.length_b   1.000
_cell.length_c   1.000
_cell.angle_alpha   90.00
_cell.angle_beta   90.00
_cell.angle_gamma   90.00
#
_symmetry.space_group_name_H-M   'P 1'
#
loop_
_entity.id
_entity.type
_entity.pdbx_description
1 polymer ?
#
loop_
_entity_poly.entity_id
_entity_poly.type
_entity_poly.pdbx_seq_one_letter_code
_entity_poly.pdbx_strand_id
1 'polypeptide(L)'
;MSASKPIPKAGTTRYEREDHKKPARALVSVHLPSSYTKKARNQKDTAASMRDPLALYFRQISKFPLLSVHEEKEIGAKIIGIKKQLKNLCSKVHTPAAGTKKPAAASSRDAQTESGGCPDTKIELENSLLQYKNKMINSNLRLVVSIAKNYQNRGLSLLDLIDEGNIGLIEAVERFDYTRGCRFSTYGTWWIRQAIIKSIADKGRVIRIPVHMLNTIKKCYLTAKQLTLDLGRDPSAGELSAYLGIPVSRVNEIIKLYQETASLDTIIDPANMTCLADLIKDDTLIEPFERAFSISLQETMGNILSNLSEREQKIIRLRFGLAGGAPLTLEETGKILGITRERVRQIQERATFKLRSCRELRELH
;
A
#
# COMPACT_ATOMS: atom_id res chain seq x y z
N MET A 1 -60.25 15.64 4.09
CA MET A 1 -59.94 16.47 2.93
C MET A 1 -58.66 17.29 3.23
N SER A 2 -57.52 16.78 2.82
CA SER A 2 -56.27 17.56 2.85
C SER A 2 -55.47 17.15 1.63
N ALA A 3 -55.24 18.15 0.77
CA ALA A 3 -54.62 18.03 -0.54
C ALA A 3 -53.12 17.83 -0.44
N SER A 4 -52.60 16.79 -1.06
CA SER A 4 -51.19 16.53 -1.31
C SER A 4 -50.67 17.44 -2.45
N LYS A 5 -49.61 18.17 -2.18
CA LYS A 5 -48.85 18.96 -3.18
C LYS A 5 -47.90 18.05 -3.98
N PRO A 6 -47.77 18.23 -5.29
CA PRO A 6 -46.89 17.41 -6.13
C PRO A 6 -45.42 17.88 -6.07
N ILE A 7 -44.50 16.90 -6.19
CA ILE A 7 -43.05 17.03 -6.25
C ILE A 7 -42.65 17.56 -7.65
N PRO A 8 -41.77 18.57 -7.80
CA PRO A 8 -41.30 19.03 -9.10
C PRO A 8 -40.25 18.07 -9.69
N LYS A 9 -40.43 17.76 -10.98
CA LYS A 9 -39.54 16.97 -11.82
C LYS A 9 -38.20 17.70 -12.06
N ALA A 10 -37.10 16.94 -11.99
CA ALA A 10 -35.74 17.38 -12.29
C ALA A 10 -35.65 17.92 -13.74
N GLY A 11 -35.29 19.20 -13.87
CA GLY A 11 -34.95 19.83 -15.12
C GLY A 11 -33.47 19.60 -15.45
N THR A 12 -33.22 19.18 -16.66
CA THR A 12 -31.96 19.09 -17.36
C THR A 12 -31.31 20.45 -17.44
N THR A 13 -30.30 20.77 -16.67
CA THR A 13 -29.52 22.00 -16.78
C THR A 13 -28.28 21.80 -17.65
N ARG A 14 -28.28 22.47 -18.78
CA ARG A 14 -27.20 22.74 -19.72
C ARG A 14 -26.04 23.40 -18.97
N TYR A 15 -24.82 22.84 -19.11
CA TYR A 15 -23.60 23.47 -18.61
C TYR A 15 -23.26 24.67 -19.46
N GLU A 16 -23.56 25.87 -18.95
CA GLU A 16 -23.00 27.12 -19.43
C GLU A 16 -21.60 27.31 -18.86
N ARG A 17 -20.68 27.73 -19.74
CA ARG A 17 -19.30 28.06 -19.39
C ARG A 17 -19.29 29.37 -18.59
N GLU A 18 -19.04 29.28 -17.30
CA GLU A 18 -18.70 30.46 -16.51
C GLU A 18 -17.18 30.70 -16.53
N ASP A 19 -16.85 31.89 -16.99
CA ASP A 19 -15.52 32.48 -16.97
C ASP A 19 -15.04 32.64 -15.53
N HIS A 20 -14.01 31.87 -15.15
CA HIS A 20 -13.34 32.01 -13.85
C HIS A 20 -12.52 33.30 -13.81
N LYS A 21 -13.13 34.38 -13.36
CA LYS A 21 -12.45 35.56 -12.78
C LYS A 21 -11.57 35.10 -11.63
N LYS A 22 -10.28 35.41 -11.71
CA LYS A 22 -9.28 35.15 -10.67
C LYS A 22 -9.72 35.81 -9.35
N PRO A 23 -9.77 35.10 -8.21
CA PRO A 23 -9.88 35.75 -6.92
C PRO A 23 -8.56 36.43 -6.57
N ALA A 24 -8.67 37.67 -6.10
CA ALA A 24 -7.59 38.52 -5.65
C ALA A 24 -6.76 37.82 -4.57
N ARG A 25 -5.42 37.88 -4.71
CA ARG A 25 -4.45 37.51 -3.70
C ARG A 25 -4.68 38.35 -2.43
N ALA A 26 -5.26 37.78 -1.40
CA ALA A 26 -5.10 38.26 -0.04
C ALA A 26 -3.67 37.92 0.41
N LEU A 27 -2.82 38.94 0.44
CA LEU A 27 -1.48 38.92 1.02
C LEU A 27 -1.62 38.78 2.54
N VAL A 28 -1.50 37.54 3.04
CA VAL A 28 -1.12 37.35 4.44
C VAL A 28 0.39 37.56 4.50
N SER A 29 0.79 38.76 4.90
CA SER A 29 2.17 39.11 5.20
C SER A 29 2.61 38.38 6.47
N VAL A 30 3.22 37.21 6.32
CA VAL A 30 4.00 36.60 7.38
C VAL A 30 5.31 37.40 7.49
N HIS A 31 5.45 38.19 8.57
CA HIS A 31 6.68 38.88 8.94
C HIS A 31 7.74 37.82 9.23
N LEU A 32 8.64 37.59 8.27
CA LEU A 32 9.91 36.90 8.48
C LEU A 32 10.88 37.90 9.08
N PRO A 33 11.56 37.59 10.20
CA PRO A 33 12.59 38.47 10.74
C PRO A 33 13.77 38.55 9.75
N SER A 34 14.06 39.78 9.32
CA SER A 34 15.20 40.16 8.49
C SER A 34 16.48 40.04 9.33
N SER A 35 17.14 38.89 9.29
CA SER A 35 18.55 38.75 9.70
C SER A 35 19.20 37.50 9.11
N TYR A 36 19.19 37.39 7.79
CA TYR A 36 20.20 36.55 7.12
C TYR A 36 21.25 37.44 6.45
N THR A 37 22.14 37.96 7.28
CA THR A 37 23.44 38.46 6.83
C THR A 37 24.14 37.36 6.01
N LYS A 38 24.57 37.75 4.82
CA LYS A 38 25.45 36.95 3.94
C LYS A 38 26.71 36.55 4.71
N LYS A 39 26.70 35.43 5.43
CA LYS A 39 27.90 34.78 5.93
C LYS A 39 28.61 34.15 4.74
N ALA A 40 29.89 34.52 4.56
CA ALA A 40 30.77 33.92 3.61
C ALA A 40 30.71 32.40 3.69
N ARG A 41 30.40 31.74 2.58
CA ARG A 41 30.30 30.28 2.44
C ARG A 41 31.69 29.69 2.71
N ASN A 42 31.92 29.16 3.89
CA ASN A 42 33.10 28.41 4.24
C ASN A 42 33.17 27.14 3.40
N GLN A 43 34.37 26.85 2.86
CA GLN A 43 34.65 25.66 2.03
C GLN A 43 34.34 24.30 2.70
N LYS A 44 34.06 24.27 4.01
CA LYS A 44 33.65 23.07 4.73
C LYS A 44 32.21 22.63 4.42
N ASP A 45 31.29 23.54 4.01
CA ASP A 45 29.92 23.21 3.67
C ASP A 45 29.79 22.49 2.31
N THR A 46 30.79 22.58 1.44
CA THR A 46 30.78 21.93 0.14
C THR A 46 31.00 20.42 0.22
N ALA A 47 31.76 19.92 1.20
CA ALA A 47 32.04 18.50 1.38
C ALA A 47 30.84 17.75 2.01
N ALA A 48 30.07 18.41 2.89
CA ALA A 48 28.84 17.85 3.47
C ALA A 48 27.68 17.85 2.44
N SER A 49 27.61 18.90 1.61
CA SER A 49 26.62 19.00 0.51
C SER A 49 26.87 17.97 -0.62
N MET A 50 28.10 17.45 -0.76
CA MET A 50 28.39 16.37 -1.71
C MET A 50 27.88 14.99 -1.28
N ARG A 51 27.48 14.81 -0.01
CA ARG A 51 26.93 13.55 0.51
C ARG A 51 25.41 13.46 0.47
N ASP A 52 24.73 14.58 0.20
CA ASP A 52 23.28 14.59 0.07
C ASP A 52 22.87 14.08 -1.32
N PRO A 53 22.19 12.91 -1.42
CA PRO A 53 21.73 12.35 -2.70
C PRO A 53 20.86 13.32 -3.50
N LEU A 54 20.05 14.13 -2.82
CA LEU A 54 19.18 15.12 -3.44
C LEU A 54 19.98 16.24 -4.12
N ALA A 55 21.05 16.73 -3.47
CA ALA A 55 21.94 17.75 -4.03
C ALA A 55 22.69 17.23 -5.25
N LEU A 56 23.13 15.97 -5.22
CA LEU A 56 23.78 15.31 -6.36
C LEU A 56 22.80 15.18 -7.54
N TYR A 57 21.58 14.76 -7.30
CA TYR A 57 20.55 14.65 -8.32
C TYR A 57 20.26 16.02 -8.98
N PHE A 58 20.08 17.07 -8.20
CA PHE A 58 19.86 18.42 -8.74
C PHE A 58 21.04 18.93 -9.58
N ARG A 59 22.24 18.62 -9.20
CA ARG A 59 23.46 18.94 -9.98
C ARG A 59 23.48 18.18 -11.30
N GLN A 60 23.02 16.93 -11.32
CA GLN A 60 22.97 16.13 -12.56
C GLN A 60 21.91 16.66 -13.51
N ILE A 61 20.68 16.91 -13.06
CA ILE A 61 19.59 17.37 -13.92
C ILE A 61 19.83 18.78 -14.46
N SER A 62 20.60 19.63 -13.74
CA SER A 62 20.93 20.98 -14.20
C SER A 62 21.84 21.03 -15.42
N LYS A 63 22.52 19.92 -15.75
CA LYS A 63 23.39 19.83 -16.95
C LYS A 63 22.59 19.78 -18.26
N PHE A 64 21.33 19.38 -18.20
CA PHE A 64 20.50 19.24 -19.39
C PHE A 64 19.73 20.56 -19.66
N PRO A 65 19.88 21.14 -20.87
CA PRO A 65 19.15 22.36 -21.24
C PRO A 65 17.67 22.07 -21.41
N LEU A 66 16.85 23.10 -21.21
CA LEU A 66 15.41 23.02 -21.50
C LEU A 66 15.19 23.05 -23.01
N LEU A 67 14.22 22.29 -23.50
CA LEU A 67 13.84 22.25 -24.91
C LEU A 67 12.96 23.44 -25.26
N SER A 68 13.20 24.03 -26.43
CA SER A 68 12.29 24.99 -27.06
C SER A 68 11.08 24.27 -27.66
N VAL A 69 10.02 25.01 -27.95
CA VAL A 69 8.79 24.46 -28.58
C VAL A 69 9.08 23.78 -29.93
N HIS A 70 10.01 24.34 -30.67
CA HIS A 70 10.43 23.80 -31.96
C HIS A 70 11.17 22.47 -31.81
N GLU A 71 12.09 22.39 -30.86
CA GLU A 71 12.86 21.16 -30.56
C GLU A 71 11.94 20.07 -30.03
N GLU A 72 10.96 20.39 -29.18
CA GLU A 72 9.96 19.42 -28.69
C GLU A 72 9.22 18.77 -29.88
N LYS A 73 8.79 19.57 -30.88
CA LYS A 73 8.12 19.08 -32.07
C LYS A 73 9.03 18.26 -32.97
N GLU A 74 10.26 18.72 -33.17
CA GLU A 74 11.24 18.01 -34.00
C GLU A 74 11.58 16.62 -33.42
N ILE A 75 11.86 16.56 -32.11
CA ILE A 75 12.14 15.30 -31.41
C ILE A 75 10.90 14.39 -31.46
N GLY A 76 9.72 14.93 -31.20
CA GLY A 76 8.46 14.19 -31.30
C GLY A 76 8.23 13.59 -32.70
N ALA A 77 8.51 14.36 -33.75
CA ALA A 77 8.40 13.91 -35.13
C ALA A 77 9.37 12.75 -35.44
N LYS A 78 10.63 12.88 -34.98
CA LYS A 78 11.65 11.84 -35.14
C LYS A 78 11.25 10.55 -34.39
N ILE A 79 10.75 10.65 -33.16
CA ILE A 79 10.28 9.49 -32.37
C ILE A 79 9.15 8.75 -33.11
N ILE A 80 8.14 9.49 -33.61
CA ILE A 80 7.01 8.88 -34.33
C ILE A 80 7.47 8.28 -35.67
N GLY A 81 8.36 8.95 -36.40
CA GLY A 81 8.94 8.46 -37.66
C GLY A 81 9.67 7.14 -37.47
N ILE A 82 10.57 7.06 -36.47
CA ILE A 82 11.32 5.83 -36.18
C ILE A 82 10.38 4.71 -35.72
N LYS A 83 9.38 5.01 -34.87
CA LYS A 83 8.39 4.01 -34.44
C LYS A 83 7.62 3.44 -35.61
N LYS A 84 7.26 4.25 -36.62
CA LYS A 84 6.60 3.79 -37.85
C LYS A 84 7.53 2.89 -38.69
N GLN A 85 8.81 3.26 -38.85
CA GLN A 85 9.80 2.45 -39.56
C GLN A 85 9.99 1.09 -38.89
N LEU A 86 10.17 1.04 -37.57
CA LEU A 86 10.28 -0.20 -36.80
C LEU A 86 9.03 -1.08 -36.94
N LYS A 87 7.83 -0.50 -36.88
CA LYS A 87 6.58 -1.24 -37.10
C LYS A 87 6.48 -1.84 -38.51
N ASN A 88 6.91 -1.09 -39.51
CA ASN A 88 6.92 -1.57 -40.90
C ASN A 88 7.94 -2.69 -41.11
N LEU A 89 9.10 -2.63 -40.48
CA LEU A 89 10.10 -3.70 -40.47
C LEU A 89 9.56 -4.98 -39.80
N CYS A 90 8.92 -4.84 -38.62
CA CYS A 90 8.32 -6.00 -37.95
C CYS A 90 7.17 -6.62 -38.76
N SER A 91 6.36 -5.83 -39.46
CA SER A 91 5.25 -6.37 -40.30
C SER A 91 5.76 -7.11 -41.51
N LYS A 92 6.90 -6.70 -42.11
CA LYS A 92 7.51 -7.40 -43.24
C LYS A 92 8.10 -8.77 -42.84
N VAL A 93 8.53 -8.93 -41.60
CA VAL A 93 9.06 -10.22 -41.10
C VAL A 93 7.95 -11.21 -40.75
N HIS A 94 6.71 -10.76 -40.55
CA HIS A 94 5.56 -11.59 -40.14
C HIS A 94 4.58 -11.94 -41.27
N THR A 95 4.87 -11.66 -42.54
CA THR A 95 4.06 -12.20 -43.64
C THR A 95 4.59 -13.60 -44.01
N PRO A 96 3.96 -14.71 -43.56
CA PRO A 96 4.23 -16.01 -44.16
C PRO A 96 3.73 -15.96 -45.61
N ALA A 97 4.61 -16.23 -46.55
CA ALA A 97 4.25 -16.41 -47.94
C ALA A 97 3.16 -17.48 -48.04
N ALA A 98 1.92 -17.03 -48.20
CA ALA A 98 0.80 -17.93 -48.50
C ALA A 98 0.89 -18.40 -49.96
N GLY A 99 1.14 -19.67 -50.11
CA GLY A 99 0.81 -20.40 -51.36
C GLY A 99 1.96 -20.75 -52.26
N THR A 100 2.62 -21.89 -52.04
CA THR A 100 2.91 -22.82 -53.16
C THR A 100 3.10 -24.23 -52.61
N LYS A 101 2.47 -25.17 -53.32
CA LYS A 101 2.41 -26.62 -53.12
C LYS A 101 3.81 -27.24 -53.13
N LYS A 102 4.01 -28.28 -52.28
CA LYS A 102 5.14 -29.22 -52.41
C LYS A 102 5.22 -29.80 -53.80
N PRO A 103 6.44 -30.03 -54.34
CA PRO A 103 6.82 -31.41 -54.55
C PRO A 103 8.19 -31.79 -53.98
N ALA A 104 8.40 -33.08 -53.91
CA ALA A 104 9.45 -33.81 -53.22
C ALA A 104 10.83 -33.75 -53.90
N ALA A 105 11.85 -33.97 -53.06
CA ALA A 105 13.16 -34.58 -53.30
C ALA A 105 14.06 -33.98 -54.39
N ALA A 106 15.15 -33.33 -53.95
CA ALA A 106 16.51 -33.65 -54.45
C ALA A 106 17.57 -32.92 -53.58
N SER A 107 18.59 -33.64 -53.36
CA SER A 107 19.82 -33.39 -52.63
C SER A 107 20.66 -32.19 -53.09
N SER A 108 21.50 -31.79 -52.14
CA SER A 108 22.86 -31.21 -52.31
C SER A 108 23.01 -29.69 -52.17
N ARG A 109 23.73 -29.37 -51.10
CA ARG A 109 24.89 -28.44 -51.01
C ARG A 109 24.74 -27.07 -51.71
N ASP A 110 25.12 -26.06 -50.89
CA ASP A 110 25.40 -24.70 -51.30
C ASP A 110 24.20 -23.73 -51.37
N ALA A 111 23.84 -23.22 -50.21
CA ALA A 111 23.27 -21.89 -50.11
C ALA A 111 23.77 -21.26 -48.77
N GLN A 112 25.03 -20.91 -48.80
CA GLN A 112 25.51 -19.77 -48.02
C GLN A 112 24.82 -18.53 -48.60
N THR A 113 24.55 -17.61 -47.68
CA THR A 113 24.31 -16.21 -47.93
C THR A 113 22.89 -15.76 -48.25
N GLU A 114 22.54 -14.85 -47.49
CA GLU A 114 21.83 -13.57 -47.60
C GLU A 114 20.69 -13.40 -46.56
N SER A 115 21.09 -13.50 -45.28
CA SER A 115 20.28 -12.93 -44.19
C SER A 115 20.97 -11.75 -43.52
N GLY A 116 21.85 -11.05 -44.24
CA GLY A 116 22.76 -10.01 -43.73
C GLY A 116 22.20 -8.58 -43.69
N GLY A 117 20.92 -8.32 -43.89
CA GLY A 117 20.43 -6.95 -44.03
C GLY A 117 19.41 -6.45 -43.00
N CYS A 118 18.89 -7.29 -42.10
CA CYS A 118 17.77 -6.91 -41.26
C CYS A 118 18.06 -6.69 -39.76
N PRO A 119 19.01 -7.37 -39.09
CA PRO A 119 19.24 -7.14 -37.66
C PRO A 119 19.96 -5.82 -37.37
N ASP A 120 20.97 -5.43 -38.12
CA ASP A 120 21.80 -4.26 -37.85
C ASP A 120 21.02 -2.95 -38.00
N THR A 121 20.24 -2.80 -39.06
CA THR A 121 19.37 -1.62 -39.26
C THR A 121 18.28 -1.49 -38.21
N LYS A 122 17.75 -2.58 -37.66
CA LYS A 122 16.78 -2.55 -36.57
C LYS A 122 17.43 -2.07 -35.25
N ILE A 123 18.62 -2.57 -34.95
CA ILE A 123 19.38 -2.19 -33.76
C ILE A 123 19.77 -0.69 -33.82
N GLU A 124 20.19 -0.20 -35.00
CA GLU A 124 20.50 1.23 -35.19
C GLU A 124 19.26 2.11 -35.00
N LEU A 125 18.10 1.72 -35.50
CA LEU A 125 16.86 2.45 -35.32
C LEU A 125 16.39 2.42 -33.85
N GLU A 126 16.51 1.30 -33.14
CA GLU A 126 16.21 1.19 -31.71
C GLU A 126 17.13 2.08 -30.88
N ASN A 127 18.42 2.10 -31.16
CA ASN A 127 19.40 2.97 -30.51
C ASN A 127 19.09 4.46 -30.73
N SER A 128 18.77 4.83 -31.98
CA SER A 128 18.37 6.20 -32.32
C SER A 128 17.08 6.61 -31.60
N LEU A 129 16.10 5.71 -31.55
CA LEU A 129 14.86 5.94 -30.79
C LEU A 129 15.13 6.19 -29.32
N LEU A 130 16.00 5.37 -28.72
CA LEU A 130 16.39 5.51 -27.30
C LEU A 130 17.09 6.84 -27.05
N GLN A 131 17.98 7.28 -27.94
CA GLN A 131 18.65 8.57 -27.81
C GLN A 131 17.68 9.75 -27.82
N TYR A 132 16.71 9.79 -28.76
CA TYR A 132 15.72 10.86 -28.81
C TYR A 132 14.78 10.82 -27.61
N LYS A 133 14.36 9.64 -27.15
CA LYS A 133 13.57 9.51 -25.90
C LYS A 133 14.36 10.02 -24.70
N ASN A 134 15.61 9.61 -24.54
CA ASN A 134 16.47 10.04 -23.42
C ASN A 134 16.70 11.55 -23.44
N LYS A 135 16.90 12.15 -24.63
CA LYS A 135 17.01 13.61 -24.75
C LYS A 135 15.75 14.31 -24.23
N MET A 136 14.59 13.80 -24.63
CA MET A 136 13.29 14.38 -24.20
C MET A 136 13.03 14.18 -22.70
N ILE A 137 13.38 13.02 -22.13
CA ILE A 137 13.25 12.72 -20.71
C ILE A 137 14.18 13.64 -19.90
N ASN A 138 15.48 13.64 -20.23
CA ASN A 138 16.49 14.38 -19.47
C ASN A 138 16.21 15.88 -19.40
N SER A 139 15.74 16.48 -20.50
CA SER A 139 15.40 17.89 -20.54
C SER A 139 14.16 18.26 -19.71
N ASN A 140 13.33 17.26 -19.35
CA ASN A 140 12.09 17.47 -18.58
C ASN A 140 12.14 16.97 -17.13
N LEU A 141 13.29 16.45 -16.64
CA LEU A 141 13.44 16.00 -15.23
C LEU A 141 13.13 17.12 -14.23
N ARG A 142 13.45 18.37 -14.57
CA ARG A 142 13.13 19.54 -13.72
C ARG A 142 11.63 19.76 -13.55
N LEU A 143 10.82 19.40 -14.54
CA LEU A 143 9.35 19.43 -14.44
C LEU A 143 8.86 18.43 -13.38
N VAL A 144 9.43 17.22 -13.34
CA VAL A 144 9.09 16.21 -12.33
C VAL A 144 9.34 16.75 -10.92
N VAL A 145 10.52 17.34 -10.67
CA VAL A 145 10.85 17.93 -9.37
C VAL A 145 9.85 19.01 -8.96
N SER A 146 9.47 19.90 -9.89
CA SER A 146 8.51 20.98 -9.60
C SER A 146 7.13 20.46 -9.19
N ILE A 147 6.72 19.31 -9.74
CA ILE A 147 5.45 18.65 -9.41
C ILE A 147 5.58 17.87 -8.11
N ALA A 148 6.64 17.05 -7.93
CA ALA A 148 6.87 16.23 -6.76
C ALA A 148 6.92 17.06 -5.46
N LYS A 149 7.48 18.27 -5.52
CA LYS A 149 7.55 19.21 -4.40
C LYS A 149 6.20 19.51 -3.75
N ASN A 150 5.10 19.48 -4.50
CA ASN A 150 3.75 19.72 -3.99
C ASN A 150 3.14 18.53 -3.25
N TYR A 151 3.81 17.38 -3.27
CA TYR A 151 3.36 16.12 -2.68
C TYR A 151 4.23 15.66 -1.51
N GLN A 152 5.17 16.48 -1.05
CA GLN A 152 5.99 16.21 0.14
C GLN A 152 5.13 16.01 1.39
N ASN A 153 5.68 15.31 2.40
CA ASN A 153 5.05 15.06 3.70
C ASN A 153 3.75 14.24 3.61
N ARG A 154 3.69 13.30 2.66
CA ARG A 154 2.54 12.40 2.48
C ARG A 154 2.92 10.93 2.59
N GLY A 155 3.92 10.62 3.43
CA GLY A 155 4.36 9.25 3.70
C GLY A 155 5.47 8.73 2.79
N LEU A 156 5.92 9.50 1.78
CA LEU A 156 7.06 9.18 0.92
C LEU A 156 8.10 10.29 0.97
N SER A 157 9.38 9.92 0.83
CA SER A 157 10.48 10.87 0.72
C SER A 157 10.39 11.65 -0.61
N LEU A 158 11.02 12.84 -0.67
CA LEU A 158 11.04 13.60 -1.91
C LEU A 158 11.76 12.86 -3.05
N LEU A 159 12.80 12.09 -2.75
CA LEU A 159 13.51 11.29 -3.74
C LEU A 159 12.62 10.20 -4.33
N ASP A 160 11.89 9.46 -3.49
CA ASP A 160 10.95 8.44 -3.94
C ASP A 160 9.84 9.04 -4.81
N LEU A 161 9.32 10.23 -4.43
CA LEU A 161 8.32 10.94 -5.24
C LEU A 161 8.86 11.37 -6.60
N ILE A 162 10.13 11.77 -6.66
CA ILE A 162 10.79 12.12 -7.93
C ILE A 162 10.96 10.87 -8.79
N ASP A 163 11.38 9.75 -8.22
CA ASP A 163 11.60 8.51 -8.96
C ASP A 163 10.29 7.97 -9.54
N GLU A 164 9.22 7.96 -8.77
CA GLU A 164 7.88 7.61 -9.26
C GLU A 164 7.38 8.60 -10.32
N GLY A 165 7.66 9.88 -10.13
CA GLY A 165 7.38 10.91 -11.13
C GLY A 165 8.17 10.73 -12.42
N ASN A 166 9.42 10.27 -12.35
CA ASN A 166 10.26 9.96 -13.52
C ASN A 166 9.68 8.77 -14.31
N ILE A 167 9.12 7.76 -13.62
CA ILE A 167 8.40 6.67 -14.30
C ILE A 167 7.20 7.22 -15.08
N GLY A 168 6.42 8.12 -14.47
CA GLY A 168 5.34 8.83 -15.16
C GLY A 168 5.79 9.67 -16.34
N LEU A 169 6.96 10.32 -16.24
CA LEU A 169 7.57 11.09 -17.32
C LEU A 169 7.95 10.18 -18.50
N ILE A 170 8.56 9.02 -18.24
CA ILE A 170 8.91 8.03 -19.28
C ILE A 170 7.66 7.58 -20.04
N GLU A 171 6.59 7.26 -19.31
CA GLU A 171 5.31 6.86 -19.92
C GLU A 171 4.68 8.01 -20.74
N ALA A 172 4.80 9.25 -20.26
CA ALA A 172 4.37 10.42 -21.01
C ALA A 172 5.13 10.58 -22.34
N VAL A 173 6.47 10.41 -22.34
CA VAL A 173 7.30 10.50 -23.56
C VAL A 173 6.95 9.37 -24.57
N GLU A 174 6.62 8.21 -24.07
CA GLU A 174 6.21 7.09 -24.95
C GLU A 174 4.89 7.34 -25.69
N ARG A 175 3.96 8.03 -25.05
CA ARG A 175 2.61 8.29 -25.56
C ARG A 175 2.41 9.68 -26.15
N PHE A 176 3.44 10.55 -26.10
CA PHE A 176 3.34 11.92 -26.58
C PHE A 176 3.16 11.98 -28.09
N ASP A 177 2.17 12.79 -28.53
CA ASP A 177 1.88 13.06 -29.91
C ASP A 177 1.95 14.58 -30.18
N TYR A 178 3.00 15.00 -30.89
CA TYR A 178 3.25 16.40 -31.22
C TYR A 178 2.21 16.99 -32.16
N THR A 179 1.48 16.16 -32.93
CA THR A 179 0.48 16.62 -33.92
C THR A 179 -0.73 17.26 -33.26
N ARG A 180 -0.97 17.00 -31.98
CA ARG A 180 -2.07 17.55 -31.19
C ARG A 180 -1.89 19.05 -30.82
N GLY A 181 -0.77 19.66 -31.15
CA GLY A 181 -0.51 21.09 -30.97
C GLY A 181 -0.30 21.56 -29.52
N CYS A 182 -0.31 20.66 -28.55
CA CYS A 182 -0.03 20.99 -27.14
C CYS A 182 1.45 20.83 -26.81
N ARG A 183 1.92 21.61 -25.82
CA ARG A 183 3.29 21.46 -25.29
C ARG A 183 3.43 20.17 -24.50
N PHE A 184 4.63 19.60 -24.56
CA PHE A 184 4.95 18.37 -23.79
C PHE A 184 4.69 18.57 -22.29
N SER A 185 5.06 19.72 -21.71
CA SER A 185 4.85 20.00 -20.29
C SER A 185 3.39 19.91 -19.87
N THR A 186 2.45 20.34 -20.71
CA THR A 186 1.01 20.26 -20.44
C THR A 186 0.54 18.81 -20.38
N TYR A 187 0.99 17.99 -21.32
CA TYR A 187 0.64 16.57 -21.38
C TYR A 187 1.36 15.76 -20.30
N GLY A 188 2.68 15.95 -20.13
CA GLY A 188 3.52 15.26 -19.18
C GLY A 188 3.12 15.48 -17.73
N THR A 189 2.66 16.69 -17.37
CA THR A 189 2.21 17.02 -16.01
C THR A 189 1.09 16.09 -15.54
N TRP A 190 0.19 15.67 -16.42
CA TRP A 190 -0.88 14.75 -16.06
C TRP A 190 -0.35 13.36 -15.70
N TRP A 191 0.56 12.80 -16.52
CA TRP A 191 1.17 11.48 -16.29
C TRP A 191 2.05 11.46 -15.05
N ILE A 192 2.90 12.48 -14.88
CA ILE A 192 3.76 12.63 -13.70
C ILE A 192 2.90 12.69 -12.43
N ARG A 193 1.86 13.52 -12.44
CA ARG A 193 0.94 13.65 -11.30
C ARG A 193 0.22 12.34 -10.99
N GLN A 194 -0.23 11.63 -12.01
CA GLN A 194 -0.93 10.35 -11.87
C GLN A 194 -0.01 9.28 -11.26
N ALA A 195 1.24 9.19 -11.72
CA ALA A 195 2.23 8.27 -11.18
C ALA A 195 2.53 8.56 -9.70
N ILE A 196 2.76 9.83 -9.35
CA ILE A 196 3.01 10.24 -7.96
C ILE A 196 1.81 9.95 -7.06
N ILE A 197 0.59 10.29 -7.47
CA ILE A 197 -0.63 10.04 -6.67
C ILE A 197 -0.84 8.54 -6.48
N LYS A 198 -0.63 7.74 -7.52
CA LYS A 198 -0.72 6.28 -7.45
C LYS A 198 0.30 5.71 -6.47
N SER A 199 1.55 6.16 -6.54
CA SER A 199 2.62 5.72 -5.63
C SER A 199 2.32 6.08 -4.17
N ILE A 200 1.84 7.31 -3.89
CA ILE A 200 1.41 7.69 -2.54
C ILE A 200 0.27 6.79 -2.04
N ALA A 201 -0.68 6.45 -2.90
CA ALA A 201 -1.78 5.56 -2.53
C ALA A 201 -1.32 4.13 -2.22
N ASP A 202 -0.31 3.66 -2.95
CA ASP A 202 0.19 2.29 -2.84
C ASP A 202 1.26 2.11 -1.77
N LYS A 203 2.12 3.10 -1.55
CA LYS A 203 3.33 3.02 -0.72
C LYS A 203 3.39 4.04 0.42
N GLY A 204 2.53 5.07 0.43
CA GLY A 204 2.60 6.19 1.38
C GLY A 204 2.16 5.86 2.81
N ARG A 205 1.65 4.67 3.09
CA ARG A 205 1.22 4.24 4.43
C ARG A 205 1.90 2.95 4.83
N VAL A 206 2.21 2.82 6.12
CA VAL A 206 2.77 1.58 6.71
C VAL A 206 1.82 0.40 6.49
N ILE A 207 0.52 0.61 6.73
CA ILE A 207 -0.52 -0.36 6.42
C ILE A 207 -1.18 0.06 5.10
N ARG A 208 -1.00 -0.75 4.05
CA ARG A 208 -1.56 -0.49 2.73
C ARG A 208 -3.09 -0.51 2.76
N ILE A 209 -3.71 0.52 2.21
CA ILE A 209 -5.16 0.65 2.07
C ILE A 209 -5.52 0.60 0.58
N PRO A 210 -6.56 -0.17 0.17
CA PRO A 210 -7.02 -0.19 -1.23
C PRO A 210 -7.44 1.20 -1.73
N VAL A 211 -7.16 1.51 -3.01
CA VAL A 211 -7.38 2.83 -3.61
C VAL A 211 -8.84 3.30 -3.50
N HIS A 212 -9.81 2.39 -3.65
CA HIS A 212 -11.23 2.74 -3.51
C HIS A 212 -11.58 3.23 -2.10
N MET A 213 -10.96 2.64 -1.07
CA MET A 213 -11.12 3.08 0.33
C MET A 213 -10.48 4.44 0.56
N LEU A 214 -9.28 4.68 0.00
CA LEU A 214 -8.63 6.00 0.05
C LEU A 214 -9.50 7.10 -0.57
N ASN A 215 -10.17 6.79 -1.69
CA ASN A 215 -11.11 7.73 -2.31
C ASN A 215 -12.32 8.01 -1.40
N THR A 216 -12.80 7.00 -0.70
CA THR A 216 -13.90 7.18 0.26
C THR A 216 -13.46 7.98 1.48
N ILE A 217 -12.28 7.68 2.04
CA ILE A 217 -11.65 8.46 3.13
C ILE A 217 -11.50 9.92 2.71
N LYS A 218 -11.00 10.19 1.50
CA LYS A 218 -10.85 11.55 0.97
C LYS A 218 -12.20 12.27 0.86
N LYS A 219 -13.25 11.59 0.39
CA LYS A 219 -14.60 12.17 0.34
C LYS A 219 -15.08 12.52 1.75
N CYS A 220 -14.97 11.58 2.71
CA CYS A 220 -15.36 11.83 4.10
C CYS A 220 -14.63 13.02 4.70
N TYR A 221 -13.31 13.13 4.48
CA TYR A 221 -12.51 14.25 4.97
C TYR A 221 -12.94 15.59 4.38
N LEU A 222 -13.16 15.65 3.06
CA LEU A 222 -13.62 16.90 2.40
C LEU A 222 -15.01 17.33 2.89
N THR A 223 -15.92 16.36 3.05
CA THR A 223 -17.26 16.62 3.58
C THR A 223 -17.20 17.07 5.04
N ALA A 224 -16.37 16.41 5.87
CA ALA A 224 -16.18 16.81 7.25
C ALA A 224 -15.67 18.26 7.34
N LYS A 225 -14.67 18.60 6.55
CA LYS A 225 -14.14 19.98 6.49
C LYS A 225 -15.19 21.01 6.07
N GLN A 226 -16.05 20.67 5.12
CA GLN A 226 -17.13 21.53 4.68
C GLN A 226 -18.17 21.71 5.78
N LEU A 227 -18.62 20.63 6.40
CA LEU A 227 -19.58 20.67 7.51
C LEU A 227 -19.02 21.42 8.74
N THR A 228 -17.71 21.31 9.02
CA THR A 228 -17.06 22.09 10.09
C THR A 228 -17.16 23.59 9.81
N LEU A 229 -17.00 24.02 8.56
CA LEU A 229 -17.18 25.42 8.18
C LEU A 229 -18.64 25.89 8.31
N ASP A 230 -19.59 25.04 7.95
CA ASP A 230 -21.02 25.36 7.98
C ASP A 230 -21.59 25.35 9.41
N LEU A 231 -21.15 24.40 10.24
CA LEU A 231 -21.65 24.20 11.61
C LEU A 231 -20.85 24.94 12.69
N GLY A 232 -19.63 25.40 12.38
CA GLY A 232 -18.70 25.99 13.35
C GLY A 232 -18.13 25.01 14.38
N ARG A 233 -18.37 23.69 14.22
CA ARG A 233 -17.87 22.59 15.06
C ARG A 233 -17.60 21.33 14.22
N ASP A 234 -16.88 20.40 14.77
CA ASP A 234 -16.64 19.12 14.12
C ASP A 234 -17.96 18.33 13.98
N PRO A 235 -18.24 17.76 12.78
CA PRO A 235 -19.45 17.00 12.52
C PRO A 235 -19.41 15.65 13.22
N SER A 236 -20.56 15.19 13.72
CA SER A 236 -20.74 13.84 14.27
C SER A 236 -20.73 12.78 13.16
N ALA A 237 -20.46 11.51 13.52
CA ALA A 237 -20.52 10.39 12.57
C ALA A 237 -21.92 10.24 11.95
N GLY A 238 -22.98 10.61 12.67
CA GLY A 238 -24.37 10.61 12.16
C GLY A 238 -24.60 11.67 11.08
N GLU A 239 -24.10 12.89 11.27
CA GLU A 239 -24.21 13.98 10.29
C GLU A 239 -23.43 13.64 9.02
N LEU A 240 -22.20 13.09 9.15
CA LEU A 240 -21.43 12.61 8.02
C LEU A 240 -22.14 11.48 7.26
N SER A 241 -22.77 10.56 7.98
CA SER A 241 -23.56 9.46 7.42
C SER A 241 -24.74 9.99 6.60
N ALA A 242 -25.48 10.94 7.14
CA ALA A 242 -26.63 11.54 6.46
C ALA A 242 -26.22 12.29 5.18
N TYR A 243 -25.08 13.01 5.21
CA TYR A 243 -24.61 13.78 4.07
C TYR A 243 -24.00 12.91 2.96
N LEU A 244 -23.27 11.86 3.33
CA LEU A 244 -22.58 10.96 2.39
C LEU A 244 -23.45 9.81 1.88
N GLY A 245 -24.60 9.52 2.52
CA GLY A 245 -25.45 8.37 2.22
C GLY A 245 -24.78 7.02 2.56
N ILE A 246 -23.90 6.99 3.56
CA ILE A 246 -23.15 5.80 3.99
C ILE A 246 -23.59 5.45 5.41
N PRO A 247 -23.77 4.16 5.79
CA PRO A 247 -24.15 3.78 7.15
C PRO A 247 -23.11 4.23 8.19
N VAL A 248 -23.59 4.60 9.39
CA VAL A 248 -22.76 5.14 10.49
C VAL A 248 -21.61 4.19 10.89
N SER A 249 -21.87 2.87 10.88
CA SER A 249 -20.83 1.87 11.14
C SER A 249 -19.65 2.01 10.19
N ARG A 250 -19.93 2.21 8.90
CA ARG A 250 -18.91 2.38 7.87
C ARG A 250 -18.15 3.71 8.01
N VAL A 251 -18.83 4.78 8.43
CA VAL A 251 -18.17 6.07 8.72
C VAL A 251 -17.19 5.91 9.89
N ASN A 252 -17.56 5.20 10.95
CA ASN A 252 -16.67 4.93 12.09
C ASN A 252 -15.45 4.08 11.69
N GLU A 253 -15.62 3.08 10.82
CA GLU A 253 -14.49 2.33 10.25
C GLU A 253 -13.54 3.24 9.47
N ILE A 254 -14.08 4.13 8.62
CA ILE A 254 -13.31 5.07 7.83
C ILE A 254 -12.50 6.02 8.72
N ILE A 255 -13.10 6.52 9.81
CA ILE A 255 -12.42 7.39 10.78
C ILE A 255 -11.25 6.65 11.43
N LYS A 256 -11.43 5.39 11.83
CA LYS A 256 -10.34 4.55 12.39
C LYS A 256 -9.21 4.33 11.37
N LEU A 257 -9.56 4.06 10.10
CA LEU A 257 -8.56 3.86 9.03
C LEU A 257 -7.81 5.14 8.65
N TYR A 258 -8.38 6.31 8.94
CA TYR A 258 -7.73 7.60 8.68
C TYR A 258 -6.60 7.89 9.67
N GLN A 259 -6.67 7.37 10.89
CA GLN A 259 -5.66 7.58 11.91
C GLN A 259 -4.30 7.05 11.44
N GLU A 260 -3.26 7.83 11.69
CA GLU A 260 -1.88 7.42 11.42
C GLU A 260 -1.38 6.48 12.51
N THR A 261 -0.48 5.57 12.14
CA THR A 261 0.18 4.68 13.10
C THR A 261 1.16 5.48 13.95
N ALA A 262 1.11 5.29 15.29
CA ALA A 262 2.09 5.87 16.19
C ALA A 262 3.38 5.02 16.19
N SER A 263 4.54 5.66 16.36
CA SER A 263 5.80 4.95 16.55
C SER A 263 5.90 4.40 17.97
N LEU A 264 6.35 3.16 18.11
CA LEU A 264 6.64 2.56 19.42
C LEU A 264 7.83 3.22 20.13
N ASP A 265 8.75 3.83 19.38
CA ASP A 265 9.91 4.53 19.91
C ASP A 265 9.59 5.96 20.38
N THR A 266 8.32 6.36 20.33
CA THR A 266 7.92 7.69 20.81
C THR A 266 8.16 7.77 22.32
N ILE A 267 8.98 8.74 22.74
CA ILE A 267 9.28 9.01 24.16
C ILE A 267 8.05 9.67 24.78
N ILE A 268 7.50 9.05 25.83
CA ILE A 268 6.35 9.54 26.57
C ILE A 268 6.82 10.35 27.76
N ASP A 269 7.82 9.86 28.49
CA ASP A 269 8.42 10.55 29.63
C ASP A 269 9.88 10.91 29.32
N PRO A 270 10.17 12.19 29.04
CA PRO A 270 11.53 12.63 28.77
C PRO A 270 12.49 12.46 29.97
N ALA A 271 11.95 12.46 31.21
CA ALA A 271 12.78 12.34 32.43
C ALA A 271 13.33 10.92 32.61
N ASN A 272 12.53 9.92 32.28
CA ASN A 272 12.89 8.50 32.44
C ASN A 272 13.25 7.82 31.11
N MET A 273 13.22 8.53 29.97
CA MET A 273 13.47 8.00 28.62
C MET A 273 12.53 6.82 28.25
N THR A 274 11.33 6.77 28.87
CA THR A 274 10.36 5.71 28.68
C THR A 274 9.69 5.84 27.31
N CYS A 275 9.77 4.80 26.50
CA CYS A 275 9.13 4.73 25.18
C CYS A 275 7.71 4.14 25.29
N LEU A 276 6.89 4.37 24.25
CA LEU A 276 5.55 3.77 24.16
C LEU A 276 5.63 2.22 24.19
N ALA A 277 6.67 1.64 23.63
CA ALA A 277 6.92 0.20 23.65
C ALA A 277 6.99 -0.39 25.07
N ASP A 278 7.58 0.36 26.02
CA ASP A 278 7.77 -0.09 27.41
C ASP A 278 6.46 -0.17 28.20
N LEU A 279 5.40 0.50 27.74
CA LEU A 279 4.08 0.50 28.39
C LEU A 279 3.14 -0.59 27.84
N ILE A 280 3.49 -1.22 26.73
CA ILE A 280 2.63 -2.23 26.13
C ILE A 280 2.89 -3.57 26.78
N LYS A 281 1.84 -4.14 27.42
CA LYS A 281 1.89 -5.48 28.02
C LYS A 281 2.01 -6.55 26.96
N ASP A 282 2.86 -7.55 27.20
CA ASP A 282 2.92 -8.76 26.38
C ASP A 282 1.89 -9.78 26.89
N ASP A 283 0.78 -9.91 26.17
CA ASP A 283 -0.30 -10.85 26.50
C ASP A 283 0.01 -12.30 26.00
N THR A 284 1.11 -12.52 25.29
CA THR A 284 1.50 -13.86 24.82
C THR A 284 2.22 -14.69 25.86
N LEU A 285 2.85 -14.03 26.81
CA LEU A 285 3.54 -14.68 27.93
C LEU A 285 2.59 -14.84 29.12
N ILE A 286 2.54 -16.07 29.65
CA ILE A 286 1.80 -16.34 30.88
C ILE A 286 2.52 -15.66 32.04
N GLU A 287 1.77 -14.90 32.85
CA GLU A 287 2.33 -14.21 34.02
C GLU A 287 3.02 -15.21 34.98
N PRO A 288 4.14 -14.83 35.62
CA PRO A 288 4.85 -15.72 36.55
C PRO A 288 3.96 -16.27 37.64
N PHE A 289 3.01 -15.49 38.13
CA PHE A 289 2.02 -15.91 39.11
C PHE A 289 1.09 -17.00 38.57
N GLU A 290 0.53 -16.83 37.38
CA GLU A 290 -0.35 -17.81 36.73
C GLU A 290 0.41 -19.12 36.45
N ARG A 291 1.70 -19.02 36.08
CA ARG A 291 2.55 -20.19 35.87
C ARG A 291 2.81 -20.92 37.17
N ALA A 292 3.15 -20.21 38.25
CA ALA A 292 3.34 -20.82 39.59
C ALA A 292 2.04 -21.47 40.10
N PHE A 293 0.91 -20.78 39.92
CA PHE A 293 -0.42 -21.30 40.25
C PHE A 293 -0.75 -22.56 39.45
N SER A 294 -0.48 -22.58 38.15
CA SER A 294 -0.69 -23.75 37.28
C SER A 294 0.14 -24.96 37.74
N ILE A 295 1.40 -24.76 38.13
CA ILE A 295 2.27 -25.83 38.67
C ILE A 295 1.71 -26.33 39.99
N SER A 296 1.37 -25.45 40.92
CA SER A 296 0.78 -25.84 42.22
C SER A 296 -0.54 -26.57 42.05
N LEU A 297 -1.38 -26.14 41.11
CA LEU A 297 -2.62 -26.83 40.76
C LEU A 297 -2.36 -28.25 40.22
N GLN A 298 -1.36 -28.41 39.32
CA GLN A 298 -0.98 -29.73 38.79
C GLN A 298 -0.49 -30.66 39.89
N GLU A 299 0.33 -30.18 40.83
CA GLU A 299 0.82 -30.96 41.98
C GLU A 299 -0.34 -31.37 42.88
N THR A 300 -1.23 -30.44 43.23
CA THR A 300 -2.40 -30.71 44.07
C THR A 300 -3.33 -31.72 43.38
N MET A 301 -3.59 -31.56 42.09
CA MET A 301 -4.37 -32.52 41.31
C MET A 301 -3.70 -33.91 41.25
N GLY A 302 -2.36 -33.94 41.13
CA GLY A 302 -1.59 -35.19 41.20
C GLY A 302 -1.78 -35.92 42.54
N ASN A 303 -1.71 -35.20 43.65
CA ASN A 303 -1.90 -35.72 44.99
C ASN A 303 -3.34 -36.22 45.22
N ILE A 304 -4.34 -35.48 44.78
CA ILE A 304 -5.76 -35.88 44.87
C ILE A 304 -6.01 -37.15 44.03
N LEU A 305 -5.45 -37.25 42.85
CA LEU A 305 -5.59 -38.42 41.99
C LEU A 305 -4.89 -39.65 42.59
N SER A 306 -3.84 -39.48 43.39
CA SER A 306 -3.15 -40.60 44.06
C SER A 306 -4.04 -41.29 45.12
N ASN A 307 -5.09 -40.63 45.65
CA ASN A 307 -6.06 -41.21 46.58
C ASN A 307 -7.08 -42.14 45.89
N LEU A 308 -7.05 -42.25 44.56
CA LEU A 308 -7.85 -43.19 43.76
C LEU A 308 -7.11 -44.48 43.50
N SER A 309 -7.86 -45.60 43.27
CA SER A 309 -7.24 -46.85 42.83
C SER A 309 -6.59 -46.67 41.45
N GLU A 310 -5.55 -47.43 41.11
CA GLU A 310 -4.83 -47.34 39.83
C GLU A 310 -5.75 -47.39 38.61
N ARG A 311 -6.81 -48.20 38.67
CA ARG A 311 -7.79 -48.34 37.59
C ARG A 311 -8.66 -47.08 37.45
N GLU A 312 -9.12 -46.53 38.56
CA GLU A 312 -9.89 -45.28 38.59
C GLU A 312 -9.05 -44.09 38.09
N GLN A 313 -7.78 -44.04 38.54
CA GLN A 313 -6.83 -43.00 38.12
C GLN A 313 -6.56 -43.05 36.61
N LYS A 314 -6.31 -44.25 36.03
CA LYS A 314 -6.10 -44.36 34.58
C LYS A 314 -7.31 -43.94 33.78
N ILE A 315 -8.53 -44.27 34.21
CA ILE A 315 -9.76 -43.87 33.53
C ILE A 315 -9.93 -42.38 33.58
N ILE A 316 -9.74 -41.71 34.75
CA ILE A 316 -9.87 -40.27 34.88
C ILE A 316 -8.80 -39.56 34.03
N ARG A 317 -7.54 -39.98 34.06
CA ARG A 317 -6.47 -39.41 33.24
C ARG A 317 -6.76 -39.50 31.75
N LEU A 318 -7.23 -40.62 31.24
CA LEU A 318 -7.57 -40.79 29.82
C LEU A 318 -8.80 -40.01 29.41
N ARG A 319 -9.85 -39.99 30.24
CA ARG A 319 -11.12 -39.31 29.96
C ARG A 319 -10.99 -37.81 29.94
N PHE A 320 -10.20 -37.22 30.81
CA PHE A 320 -10.03 -35.76 30.93
C PHE A 320 -8.73 -35.25 30.33
N GLY A 321 -7.95 -36.09 29.70
CA GLY A 321 -6.68 -35.71 29.06
C GLY A 321 -5.59 -35.24 30.02
N LEU A 322 -5.66 -35.60 31.31
CA LEU A 322 -4.74 -35.17 32.35
C LEU A 322 -3.31 -35.76 32.21
N ALA A 323 -3.10 -36.65 31.26
CA ALA A 323 -1.78 -37.23 30.95
C ALA A 323 -1.09 -36.54 29.76
N GLY A 324 -1.55 -35.35 29.33
CA GLY A 324 -0.98 -34.60 28.23
C GLY A 324 -1.54 -34.97 26.84
N GLY A 325 -2.59 -35.79 26.78
CA GLY A 325 -3.29 -36.19 25.55
C GLY A 325 -4.66 -35.50 25.40
N ALA A 326 -5.29 -35.66 24.23
CA ALA A 326 -6.66 -35.25 24.03
C ALA A 326 -7.64 -36.09 24.90
N PRO A 327 -8.75 -35.48 25.41
CA PRO A 327 -9.74 -36.23 26.19
C PRO A 327 -10.40 -37.32 25.31
N LEU A 328 -10.41 -38.57 25.79
CA LEU A 328 -10.97 -39.69 25.07
C LEU A 328 -12.44 -39.92 25.40
N THR A 329 -13.20 -40.50 24.46
CA THR A 329 -14.58 -40.91 24.69
C THR A 329 -14.69 -42.13 25.59
N LEU A 330 -15.87 -42.45 26.15
CA LEU A 330 -16.10 -43.62 26.98
C LEU A 330 -15.79 -44.92 26.23
N GLU A 331 -16.07 -44.97 24.94
CA GLU A 331 -15.85 -46.14 24.08
C GLU A 331 -14.37 -46.35 23.80
N GLU A 332 -13.65 -45.28 23.44
CA GLU A 332 -12.19 -45.33 23.21
C GLU A 332 -11.43 -45.75 24.48
N THR A 333 -11.82 -45.17 25.63
CA THR A 333 -11.24 -45.54 26.91
C THR A 333 -11.51 -47.02 27.24
N GLY A 334 -12.71 -47.50 26.90
CA GLY A 334 -13.07 -48.93 27.04
C GLY A 334 -12.22 -49.83 26.17
N LYS A 335 -11.99 -49.47 24.92
CA LYS A 335 -11.11 -50.22 23.98
C LYS A 335 -9.67 -50.29 24.49
N ILE A 336 -9.13 -49.18 25.01
CA ILE A 336 -7.74 -49.17 25.54
C ILE A 336 -7.59 -50.06 26.80
N LEU A 337 -8.60 -50.05 27.65
CA LEU A 337 -8.55 -50.81 28.92
C LEU A 337 -9.13 -52.20 28.85
N GLY A 338 -9.66 -52.63 27.70
CA GLY A 338 -10.28 -53.94 27.52
C GLY A 338 -11.56 -54.14 28.30
N ILE A 339 -12.36 -53.11 28.55
CA ILE A 339 -13.61 -53.15 29.31
C ILE A 339 -14.76 -52.49 28.54
N THR A 340 -16.00 -52.82 28.91
CA THR A 340 -17.19 -52.26 28.25
C THR A 340 -17.38 -50.76 28.53
N ARG A 341 -17.96 -50.04 27.61
CA ARG A 341 -18.31 -48.59 27.75
C ARG A 341 -19.05 -48.31 29.05
N GLU A 342 -20.04 -49.17 29.42
CA GLU A 342 -20.87 -48.98 30.61
C GLU A 342 -19.99 -49.21 31.88
N ARG A 343 -19.03 -50.12 31.84
CA ARG A 343 -18.11 -50.33 32.97
C ARG A 343 -17.19 -49.13 33.18
N VAL A 344 -16.73 -48.48 32.10
CA VAL A 344 -15.97 -47.22 32.19
C VAL A 344 -16.81 -46.14 32.87
N ARG A 345 -18.09 -45.97 32.47
CA ARG A 345 -19.01 -45.02 33.04
C ARG A 345 -19.21 -45.22 34.55
N GLN A 346 -19.47 -46.46 34.97
CA GLN A 346 -19.64 -46.78 36.38
C GLN A 346 -18.40 -46.48 37.22
N ILE A 347 -17.20 -46.78 36.71
CA ILE A 347 -15.95 -46.49 37.40
C ILE A 347 -15.72 -44.97 37.44
N GLN A 348 -15.96 -44.29 36.37
CA GLN A 348 -15.85 -42.81 36.31
C GLN A 348 -16.78 -42.16 37.33
N GLU A 349 -18.05 -42.60 37.48
CA GLU A 349 -18.98 -42.04 38.43
C GLU A 349 -18.52 -42.26 39.88
N ARG A 350 -18.03 -43.44 40.18
CA ARG A 350 -17.49 -43.75 41.52
C ARG A 350 -16.27 -42.90 41.82
N ALA A 351 -15.33 -42.79 40.85
CA ALA A 351 -14.15 -41.96 41.01
C ALA A 351 -14.49 -40.47 41.18
N THR A 352 -15.43 -39.96 40.39
CA THR A 352 -15.90 -38.55 40.52
C THR A 352 -16.61 -38.29 41.84
N PHE A 353 -17.36 -39.27 42.36
CA PHE A 353 -17.99 -39.16 43.67
C PHE A 353 -16.96 -39.13 44.80
N LYS A 354 -15.91 -39.95 44.75
CA LYS A 354 -14.79 -39.92 45.69
C LYS A 354 -14.05 -38.58 45.65
N LEU A 355 -13.78 -38.09 44.46
CA LEU A 355 -13.12 -36.78 44.28
C LEU A 355 -13.93 -35.63 44.85
N ARG A 356 -15.26 -35.61 44.68
CA ARG A 356 -16.14 -34.57 45.25
C ARG A 356 -16.14 -34.57 46.78
N SER A 357 -15.84 -35.67 47.42
CA SER A 357 -15.75 -35.77 48.87
C SER A 357 -14.38 -35.33 49.44
N CYS A 358 -13.36 -35.14 48.61
CA CYS A 358 -12.06 -34.65 49.03
C CYS A 358 -12.11 -33.18 49.41
N ARG A 359 -11.63 -32.88 50.63
CA ARG A 359 -11.61 -31.53 51.21
C ARG A 359 -10.72 -30.56 50.40
N GLU A 360 -9.60 -31.05 49.93
CA GLU A 360 -8.61 -30.32 49.13
C GLU A 360 -9.22 -29.72 47.83
N LEU A 361 -10.16 -30.42 47.20
CA LEU A 361 -10.87 -29.91 46.03
C LEU A 361 -11.88 -28.78 46.37
N ARG A 362 -12.42 -28.76 47.58
CA ARG A 362 -13.33 -27.70 48.04
C ARG A 362 -12.59 -26.43 48.34
N GLU A 363 -11.34 -26.50 48.75
CA GLU A 363 -10.48 -25.35 49.07
C GLU A 363 -9.93 -24.65 47.79
N LEU A 364 -9.97 -25.31 46.61
CA LEU A 364 -9.57 -24.78 45.33
C LEU A 364 -10.71 -24.03 44.57
N HIS A 365 -11.92 -24.04 45.11
CA HIS A 365 -13.10 -23.40 44.52
C HIS A 365 -13.48 -22.19 45.36
#